data_2ce05e69ee7ee3807e5ad4218c7cc057
#
_entry.id   2ce05e69ee7ee3807e5ad4218c7cc057
#
_cell.length_a   1.000
_cell.length_b   1.000
_cell.length_c   1.000
_cell.angle_alpha   90.00
_cell.angle_beta   90.00
_cell.angle_gamma   90.00
#
_symmetry.space_group_name_H-M   'P 1'
#
loop_
_entity.id
_entity.type
_entity.pdbx_description
1 polymer ?
#
loop_
_entity_poly.entity_id
_entity_poly.type
_entity_poly.pdbx_seq_one_letter_code
_entity_poly.pdbx_strand_id
1 'polypeptide(L)'
;MENQYALMMAGFLNALTPTNLIVMLLSVTMGIIIGCMPGLSAAMGVALLLPLTFGMEPSSGLIMLGGIYCGAIFGGSISAILIHTPGTPASAATAIDGYAMTLKGKAGKALGTACTASFFGGLLSCLSLYFFAPILAELAMKFGSPEYFWLSLFGLTIIAGINSDSMILGLMSGAFGLVLSTIGMDPMEGVERFMFGQDALYNGVNIT
;
A
#
# COMPACT_ATOMS: atom_id res chain seq x y z
N MET A 1 28.87 -3.63 3.91
CA MET A 1 27.98 -4.57 4.63
C MET A 1 27.96 -4.34 6.15
N GLU A 2 29.11 -4.19 6.84
CA GLU A 2 29.12 -3.89 8.30
C GLU A 2 28.35 -2.62 8.68
N ASN A 3 28.49 -1.56 7.89
CA ASN A 3 27.81 -0.28 8.15
C ASN A 3 26.27 -0.38 7.99
N GLN A 4 25.80 -1.31 7.17
CA GLN A 4 24.38 -1.50 6.89
C GLN A 4 23.67 -2.22 8.06
N TYR A 5 24.32 -3.21 8.65
CA TYR A 5 23.78 -3.88 9.85
C TYR A 5 23.75 -2.96 11.07
N ALA A 6 24.78 -2.10 11.23
CA ALA A 6 24.82 -1.12 12.31
C ALA A 6 23.69 -0.08 12.18
N LEU A 7 23.43 0.42 10.97
CA LEU A 7 22.34 1.35 10.70
C LEU A 7 20.97 0.71 10.94
N MET A 8 20.79 -0.55 10.60
CA MET A 8 19.53 -1.27 10.84
C MET A 8 19.29 -1.52 12.32
N MET A 9 20.33 -1.92 13.07
CA MET A 9 20.22 -2.08 14.51
C MET A 9 19.88 -0.74 15.19
N ALA A 10 20.52 0.36 14.76
CA ALA A 10 20.18 1.68 15.25
C ALA A 10 18.73 2.08 14.94
N GLY A 11 18.25 1.79 13.73
CA GLY A 11 16.84 2.01 13.35
C GLY A 11 15.87 1.19 14.18
N PHE A 12 16.19 -0.07 14.43
CA PHE A 12 15.38 -0.94 15.29
C PHE A 12 15.32 -0.45 16.74
N LEU A 13 16.46 -0.04 17.32
CA LEU A 13 16.51 0.54 18.65
C LEU A 13 15.74 1.86 18.74
N ASN A 14 15.82 2.69 17.69
CA ASN A 14 15.03 3.93 17.61
C ASN A 14 13.52 3.64 17.57
N ALA A 15 13.08 2.62 16.83
CA ALA A 15 11.68 2.20 16.80
C ALA A 15 11.15 1.73 18.17
N LEU A 16 12.02 1.19 19.01
CA LEU A 16 11.69 0.71 20.37
C LEU A 16 11.72 1.83 21.43
N THR A 17 12.02 3.07 21.07
CA THR A 17 11.95 4.18 22.02
C THR A 17 10.51 4.36 22.51
N PRO A 18 10.28 4.79 23.79
CA PRO A 18 8.94 4.96 24.33
C PRO A 18 8.06 5.88 23.48
N THR A 19 8.64 6.94 22.93
CA THR A 19 7.94 7.89 22.06
C THR A 19 7.44 7.19 20.79
N ASN A 20 8.30 6.44 20.11
CA ASN A 20 7.94 5.75 18.87
C ASN A 20 6.97 4.58 19.10
N LEU A 21 7.05 3.92 20.27
CA LEU A 21 6.06 2.91 20.65
C LEU A 21 4.66 3.51 20.85
N ILE A 22 4.58 4.68 21.48
CA ILE A 22 3.29 5.39 21.62
C ILE A 22 2.77 5.83 20.25
N VAL A 23 3.62 6.41 19.41
CA VAL A 23 3.26 6.81 18.04
C VAL A 23 2.75 5.60 17.25
N MET A 24 3.45 4.47 17.32
CA MET A 24 3.06 3.22 16.65
C MET A 24 1.69 2.72 17.14
N LEU A 25 1.46 2.70 18.45
CA LEU A 25 0.20 2.23 19.03
C LEU A 25 -0.97 3.12 18.62
N LEU A 26 -0.80 4.43 18.66
CA LEU A 26 -1.82 5.39 18.25
C LEU A 26 -2.09 5.29 16.74
N SER A 27 -1.05 5.23 15.94
CA SER A 27 -1.18 5.16 14.48
C SER A 27 -1.84 3.86 14.01
N VAL A 28 -1.49 2.71 14.57
CA VAL A 28 -2.15 1.44 14.28
C VAL A 28 -3.63 1.48 14.69
N THR A 29 -3.93 2.04 15.85
CA THR A 29 -5.32 2.17 16.31
C THR A 29 -6.15 3.05 15.37
N MET A 30 -5.63 4.22 14.98
CA MET A 30 -6.28 5.09 14.01
C MET A 30 -6.43 4.42 12.65
N GLY A 31 -5.39 3.70 12.21
CA GLY A 31 -5.44 2.91 10.98
C GLY A 31 -6.56 1.86 11.01
N ILE A 32 -6.68 1.10 12.10
CA ILE A 32 -7.75 0.09 12.24
C ILE A 32 -9.13 0.75 12.16
N ILE A 33 -9.33 1.89 12.81
CA ILE A 33 -10.61 2.61 12.77
C ILE A 33 -10.95 3.02 11.33
N ILE A 34 -10.00 3.61 10.61
CA ILE A 34 -10.18 4.03 9.21
C ILE A 34 -10.45 2.81 8.31
N GLY A 35 -9.67 1.74 8.47
CA GLY A 35 -9.80 0.54 7.67
C GLY A 35 -11.11 -0.24 7.91
N CYS A 36 -11.69 -0.13 9.10
CA CYS A 36 -13.01 -0.68 9.39
C CYS A 36 -14.15 0.04 8.65
N MET A 37 -13.91 1.25 8.14
CA MET A 37 -14.93 2.02 7.42
C MET A 37 -14.94 1.60 5.94
N PRO A 38 -16.02 0.98 5.45
CA PRO A 38 -16.11 0.59 4.05
C PRO A 38 -16.00 1.80 3.12
N GLY A 39 -15.20 1.68 2.08
CA GLY A 39 -14.97 2.75 1.11
C GLY A 39 -13.73 3.62 1.36
N LEU A 40 -13.08 3.50 2.52
CA LEU A 40 -11.80 4.14 2.80
C LEU A 40 -10.66 3.14 2.56
N SER A 41 -9.79 3.43 1.60
CA SER A 41 -8.60 2.60 1.38
C SER A 41 -7.50 2.92 2.40
N ALA A 42 -6.56 1.99 2.58
CA ALA A 42 -5.39 2.24 3.45
C ALA A 42 -4.56 3.44 2.96
N ALA A 43 -4.48 3.65 1.64
CA ALA A 43 -3.80 4.80 1.05
C ALA A 43 -4.50 6.12 1.40
N MET A 44 -5.83 6.16 1.35
CA MET A 44 -6.60 7.34 1.80
C MET A 44 -6.39 7.63 3.28
N GLY A 45 -6.33 6.58 4.12
CA GLY A 45 -6.01 6.72 5.54
C GLY A 45 -4.65 7.38 5.78
N VAL A 46 -3.64 6.93 5.04
CA VAL A 46 -2.30 7.54 5.07
C VAL A 46 -2.35 8.99 4.60
N ALA A 47 -3.03 9.28 3.47
CA ALA A 47 -3.13 10.64 2.93
C ALA A 47 -3.83 11.61 3.89
N LEU A 48 -4.90 11.18 4.55
CA LEU A 48 -5.63 11.98 5.54
C LEU A 48 -4.79 12.33 6.77
N LEU A 49 -3.94 11.40 7.21
CA LEU A 49 -3.15 11.57 8.42
C LEU A 49 -1.71 12.03 8.15
N LEU A 50 -1.31 12.14 6.87
CA LEU A 50 0.00 12.64 6.47
C LEU A 50 0.32 14.02 7.09
N PRO A 51 -0.60 15.01 7.16
CA PRO A 51 -0.30 16.29 7.76
C PRO A 51 0.13 16.21 9.24
N LEU A 52 -0.29 15.18 9.97
CA LEU A 52 0.13 15.00 11.38
C LEU A 52 1.61 14.64 11.50
N THR A 53 2.24 14.14 10.45
CA THR A 53 3.68 13.84 10.44
C THR A 53 4.54 15.06 10.22
N PHE A 54 3.95 16.18 9.75
CA PHE A 54 4.68 17.43 9.56
C PHE A 54 5.13 17.98 10.91
N GLY A 55 6.44 18.20 11.06
CA GLY A 55 7.04 18.62 12.31
C GLY A 55 7.47 17.50 13.26
N MET A 56 7.21 16.23 12.91
CA MET A 56 7.78 15.08 13.61
C MET A 56 9.18 14.76 13.11
N GLU A 57 9.96 14.05 13.92
CA GLU A 57 11.21 13.47 13.44
C GLU A 57 10.93 12.49 12.28
N PRO A 58 11.75 12.47 11.21
CA PRO A 58 11.50 11.65 10.01
C PRO A 58 11.25 10.17 10.32
N SER A 59 11.99 9.61 11.29
CA SER A 59 11.81 8.22 11.72
C SER A 59 10.44 7.97 12.36
N SER A 60 10.00 8.88 13.22
CA SER A 60 8.69 8.80 13.89
C SER A 60 7.54 9.00 12.89
N GLY A 61 7.72 9.90 11.92
CA GLY A 61 6.76 10.10 10.83
C GLY A 61 6.58 8.84 9.98
N LEU A 62 7.67 8.17 9.60
CA LEU A 62 7.62 6.90 8.87
C LEU A 62 6.96 5.77 9.67
N ILE A 63 7.25 5.68 10.97
CA ILE A 63 6.61 4.72 11.88
C ILE A 63 5.10 4.99 11.95
N MET A 64 4.71 6.25 12.03
CA MET A 64 3.29 6.65 12.04
C MET A 64 2.58 6.24 10.76
N LEU A 65 3.12 6.58 9.60
CA LEU A 65 2.50 6.24 8.30
C LEU A 65 2.43 4.73 8.08
N GLY A 66 3.50 3.99 8.42
CA GLY A 66 3.52 2.53 8.37
C GLY A 66 2.48 1.90 9.29
N GLY A 67 2.34 2.43 10.52
CA GLY A 67 1.35 1.98 11.50
C GLY A 67 -0.09 2.18 11.01
N ILE A 68 -0.40 3.37 10.44
CA ILE A 68 -1.70 3.67 9.83
C ILE A 68 -2.00 2.69 8.69
N TYR A 69 -1.04 2.48 7.80
CA TYR A 69 -1.21 1.60 6.64
C TYR A 69 -1.49 0.16 7.05
N CYS A 70 -0.64 -0.41 7.91
CA CYS A 70 -0.82 -1.78 8.42
C CYS A 70 -2.13 -1.93 9.21
N GLY A 71 -2.44 -0.94 10.06
CA GLY A 71 -3.68 -0.90 10.83
C GLY A 71 -4.92 -0.86 9.93
N ALA A 72 -4.90 -0.04 8.86
CA ALA A 72 -6.02 0.08 7.93
C ALA A 72 -6.25 -1.21 7.12
N ILE A 73 -5.19 -1.89 6.69
CA ILE A 73 -5.33 -3.19 6.01
C ILE A 73 -5.97 -4.22 6.92
N PHE A 74 -5.53 -4.30 8.19
CA PHE A 74 -6.12 -5.22 9.16
C PHE A 74 -7.57 -4.82 9.51
N GLY A 75 -7.84 -3.52 9.69
CA GLY A 75 -9.18 -2.99 9.93
C GLY A 75 -10.18 -3.38 8.85
N GLY A 76 -9.77 -3.37 7.59
CA GLY A 76 -10.56 -3.85 6.46
C GLY A 76 -10.98 -5.31 6.58
N SER A 77 -10.15 -6.15 7.20
CA SER A 77 -10.50 -7.55 7.47
C SER A 77 -11.55 -7.69 8.56
N ILE A 78 -11.61 -6.78 9.53
CA ILE A 78 -12.63 -6.78 10.59
C ILE A 78 -14.02 -6.56 9.99
N SER A 79 -14.19 -5.52 9.18
CA SER A 79 -15.47 -5.25 8.50
C SER A 79 -15.84 -6.37 7.52
N ALA A 80 -14.88 -6.94 6.81
CA ALA A 80 -15.08 -8.07 5.93
C ALA A 80 -15.64 -9.29 6.67
N ILE A 81 -15.09 -9.63 7.85
CA ILE A 81 -15.49 -10.77 8.67
C ILE A 81 -16.86 -10.53 9.33
N LEU A 82 -17.12 -9.33 9.87
CA LEU A 82 -18.31 -9.07 10.66
C LEU A 82 -19.54 -8.74 9.83
N ILE A 83 -19.41 -7.95 8.77
CA ILE A 83 -20.52 -7.40 8.00
C ILE A 83 -20.47 -7.73 6.50
N HIS A 84 -19.57 -8.62 6.08
CA HIS A 84 -19.38 -9.02 4.67
C HIS A 84 -19.06 -7.88 3.71
N THR A 85 -18.54 -6.78 4.25
CA THR A 85 -18.16 -5.60 3.46
C THR A 85 -16.67 -5.34 3.64
N PRO A 86 -15.83 -5.75 2.65
CA PRO A 86 -14.38 -5.54 2.77
C PRO A 86 -14.08 -4.05 2.81
N GLY A 87 -13.38 -3.59 3.85
CA GLY A 87 -12.95 -2.20 3.99
C GLY A 87 -11.81 -1.86 3.02
N THR A 88 -11.00 -2.86 2.68
CA THR A 88 -9.90 -2.71 1.72
C THR A 88 -9.95 -3.83 0.67
N PRO A 89 -9.43 -3.61 -0.55
CA PRO A 89 -9.39 -4.67 -1.59
C PRO A 89 -8.68 -5.95 -1.10
N ALA A 90 -7.65 -5.80 -0.27
CA ALA A 90 -6.89 -6.92 0.30
C ALA A 90 -7.74 -7.84 1.19
N SER A 91 -8.80 -7.31 1.80
CA SER A 91 -9.69 -8.07 2.69
C SER A 91 -10.85 -8.77 1.98
N ALA A 92 -10.95 -8.65 0.65
CA ALA A 92 -12.03 -9.28 -0.13
C ALA A 92 -12.02 -10.81 0.02
N ALA A 93 -10.86 -11.44 -0.03
CA ALA A 93 -10.73 -12.89 0.17
C ALA A 93 -11.14 -13.31 1.60
N THR A 94 -10.83 -12.48 2.60
CA THR A 94 -11.18 -12.72 4.00
C THR A 94 -12.70 -12.69 4.23
N ALA A 95 -13.44 -11.93 3.42
CA ALA A 95 -14.90 -11.84 3.51
C ALA A 95 -15.59 -13.18 3.23
N ILE A 96 -15.04 -14.00 2.33
CA ILE A 96 -15.65 -15.25 1.89
C ILE A 96 -15.78 -16.23 3.07
N ASP A 97 -14.65 -16.60 3.65
CA ASP A 97 -14.62 -17.59 4.74
C ASP A 97 -14.92 -16.98 6.10
N GLY A 98 -14.44 -15.75 6.34
CA GLY A 98 -14.60 -15.06 7.60
C GLY A 98 -16.05 -14.75 7.93
N TYR A 99 -16.81 -14.24 6.97
CA TYR A 99 -18.23 -13.98 7.15
C TYR A 99 -19.06 -15.27 7.30
N ALA A 100 -18.72 -16.32 6.55
CA ALA A 100 -19.36 -17.63 6.71
C ALA A 100 -19.16 -18.20 8.13
N MET A 101 -18.02 -17.92 8.77
CA MET A 101 -17.80 -18.27 10.18
C MET A 101 -18.61 -17.39 11.12
N THR A 102 -18.78 -16.12 10.81
CA THR A 102 -19.60 -15.18 11.60
C THR A 102 -21.06 -15.61 11.62
N LEU A 103 -21.62 -16.01 10.49
CA LEU A 103 -23.00 -16.57 10.41
C LEU A 103 -23.18 -17.82 11.28
N LYS A 104 -22.12 -18.60 11.52
CA LYS A 104 -22.13 -19.77 12.40
C LYS A 104 -21.87 -19.41 13.88
N GLY A 105 -21.89 -18.12 14.25
CA GLY A 105 -21.62 -17.65 15.61
C GLY A 105 -20.14 -17.74 16.03
N LYS A 106 -19.21 -17.90 15.09
CA LYS A 106 -17.77 -18.09 15.35
C LYS A 106 -16.92 -16.87 14.94
N ALA A 107 -17.49 -15.66 14.99
CA ALA A 107 -16.82 -14.41 14.60
C ALA A 107 -15.48 -14.19 15.34
N GLY A 108 -15.46 -14.42 16.67
CA GLY A 108 -14.24 -14.26 17.47
C GLY A 108 -13.11 -15.21 17.02
N LYS A 109 -13.47 -16.45 16.60
CA LYS A 109 -12.48 -17.39 16.06
C LYS A 109 -11.93 -16.89 14.71
N ALA A 110 -12.80 -16.38 13.83
CA ALA A 110 -12.40 -15.83 12.53
C ALA A 110 -11.45 -14.64 12.70
N LEU A 111 -11.80 -13.68 13.58
CA LEU A 111 -10.95 -12.51 13.88
C LEU A 111 -9.60 -12.91 14.50
N GLY A 112 -9.60 -13.85 15.45
CA GLY A 112 -8.38 -14.37 16.05
C GLY A 112 -7.46 -15.04 15.03
N THR A 113 -8.03 -15.86 14.12
CA THR A 113 -7.26 -16.47 13.03
C THR A 113 -6.70 -15.43 12.08
N ALA A 114 -7.49 -14.42 11.69
CA ALA A 114 -7.03 -13.33 10.84
C ALA A 114 -5.90 -12.53 11.49
N CYS A 115 -6.01 -12.24 12.78
CA CYS A 115 -4.97 -11.52 13.54
C CYS A 115 -3.66 -12.31 13.61
N THR A 116 -3.73 -13.60 13.96
CA THR A 116 -2.53 -14.46 14.04
C THR A 116 -1.89 -14.65 12.67
N ALA A 117 -2.69 -14.88 11.63
CA ALA A 117 -2.19 -15.00 10.26
C ALA A 117 -1.52 -13.70 9.79
N SER A 118 -2.11 -12.54 10.08
CA SER A 118 -1.54 -11.23 9.75
C SER A 118 -0.22 -10.98 10.48
N PHE A 119 -0.11 -11.40 11.74
CA PHE A 119 1.13 -11.28 12.51
C PHE A 119 2.27 -12.10 11.90
N PHE A 120 2.04 -13.40 11.65
CA PHE A 120 3.06 -14.27 11.05
C PHE A 120 3.37 -13.89 9.60
N GLY A 121 2.34 -13.54 8.82
CA GLY A 121 2.51 -13.06 7.45
C GLY A 121 3.31 -11.76 7.39
N GLY A 122 3.04 -10.82 8.29
CA GLY A 122 3.77 -9.56 8.42
C GLY A 122 5.24 -9.77 8.79
N LEU A 123 5.55 -10.67 9.74
CA LEU A 123 6.92 -11.02 10.10
C LEU A 123 7.68 -11.64 8.92
N LEU A 124 7.07 -12.62 8.24
CA LEU A 124 7.68 -13.25 7.07
C LEU A 124 7.88 -12.25 5.92
N SER A 125 6.92 -11.37 5.70
CA SER A 125 7.02 -10.30 4.70
C SER A 125 8.15 -9.33 5.02
N CYS A 126 8.29 -8.92 6.27
CA CYS A 126 9.37 -8.03 6.73
C CYS A 126 10.74 -8.68 6.52
N LEU A 127 10.90 -9.96 6.89
CA LEU A 127 12.12 -10.71 6.66
C LEU A 127 12.43 -10.87 5.17
N SER A 128 11.41 -11.19 4.37
CA SER A 128 11.56 -11.31 2.92
C SER A 128 11.99 -9.98 2.29
N LEU A 129 11.35 -8.89 2.69
CA LEU A 129 11.72 -7.55 2.22
C LEU A 129 13.19 -7.24 2.55
N TYR A 130 13.61 -7.56 3.77
CA TYR A 130 14.98 -7.34 4.21
C TYR A 130 16.02 -8.02 3.31
N PHE A 131 15.77 -9.29 2.93
CA PHE A 131 16.71 -10.05 2.09
C PHE A 131 16.61 -9.70 0.61
N PHE A 132 15.39 -9.49 0.10
CA PHE A 132 15.14 -9.32 -1.32
C PHE A 132 15.18 -7.86 -1.79
N ALA A 133 14.91 -6.87 -0.92
CA ALA A 133 14.87 -5.47 -1.33
C ALA A 133 16.19 -4.96 -1.97
N PRO A 134 17.38 -5.26 -1.42
CA PRO A 134 18.62 -4.82 -2.07
C PRO A 134 18.81 -5.42 -3.46
N ILE A 135 18.49 -6.71 -3.62
CA ILE A 135 18.62 -7.42 -4.90
C ILE A 135 17.66 -6.83 -5.93
N LEU A 136 16.40 -6.58 -5.51
CA LEU A 136 15.39 -5.98 -6.38
C LEU A 136 15.72 -4.54 -6.75
N ALA A 137 16.30 -3.77 -5.81
CA ALA A 137 16.75 -2.42 -6.08
C ALA A 137 17.86 -2.38 -7.12
N GLU A 138 18.88 -3.24 -7.02
CA GLU A 138 19.94 -3.36 -8.03
C GLU A 138 19.38 -3.74 -9.41
N LEU A 139 18.38 -4.62 -9.42
CA LEU A 139 17.73 -5.06 -10.64
C LEU A 139 16.89 -3.93 -11.25
N ALA A 140 16.14 -3.20 -10.41
CA ALA A 140 15.32 -2.06 -10.83
C ALA A 140 16.17 -0.92 -11.41
N MET A 141 17.35 -0.67 -10.87
CA MET A 141 18.28 0.34 -11.40
C MET A 141 18.85 0.00 -12.79
N LYS A 142 18.74 -1.26 -13.21
CA LYS A 142 19.15 -1.69 -14.58
C LYS A 142 18.05 -1.49 -15.61
N PHE A 143 16.83 -1.17 -15.15
CA PHE A 143 15.70 -0.90 -16.02
C PHE A 143 15.83 0.49 -16.63
N GLY A 144 15.93 0.56 -17.95
CA GLY A 144 15.89 1.78 -18.72
C GLY A 144 14.53 2.04 -19.36
N SER A 145 14.44 3.09 -20.15
CA SER A 145 13.22 3.46 -20.88
C SER A 145 12.64 2.33 -21.74
N PRO A 146 13.46 1.47 -22.43
CA PRO A 146 12.92 0.35 -23.20
C PRO A 146 12.23 -0.69 -22.35
N GLU A 147 12.77 -1.01 -21.16
CA GLU A 147 12.20 -2.01 -20.25
C GLU A 147 10.86 -1.53 -19.68
N TYR A 148 10.75 -0.24 -19.33
CA TYR A 148 9.49 0.36 -18.89
C TYR A 148 8.42 0.34 -19.99
N PHE A 149 8.79 0.53 -21.26
CA PHE A 149 7.86 0.39 -22.37
C PHE A 149 7.29 -1.03 -22.45
N TRP A 150 8.13 -2.06 -22.38
CA TRP A 150 7.68 -3.45 -22.41
C TRP A 150 6.83 -3.82 -21.19
N LEU A 151 7.17 -3.30 -19.99
CA LEU A 151 6.39 -3.46 -18.79
C LEU A 151 4.99 -2.83 -18.92
N SER A 152 4.89 -1.64 -19.50
CA SER A 152 3.61 -0.97 -19.75
C SER A 152 2.76 -1.75 -20.74
N LEU A 153 3.37 -2.25 -21.82
CA LEU A 153 2.69 -3.10 -22.80
C LEU A 153 2.19 -4.41 -22.17
N PHE A 154 3.00 -5.04 -21.33
CA PHE A 154 2.62 -6.23 -20.56
C PHE A 154 1.45 -5.93 -19.62
N GLY A 155 1.47 -4.80 -18.90
CA GLY A 155 0.36 -4.34 -18.09
C GLY A 155 -0.94 -4.18 -18.87
N LEU A 156 -0.87 -3.58 -20.07
CA LEU A 156 -2.04 -3.47 -20.97
C LEU A 156 -2.60 -4.83 -21.38
N THR A 157 -1.74 -5.80 -21.67
CA THR A 157 -2.21 -7.16 -22.03
C THR A 157 -2.91 -7.86 -20.88
N ILE A 158 -2.44 -7.66 -19.64
CA ILE A 158 -3.10 -8.18 -18.44
C ILE A 158 -4.48 -7.53 -18.27
N ILE A 159 -4.58 -6.20 -18.38
CA ILE A 159 -5.86 -5.46 -18.28
C ILE A 159 -6.85 -5.95 -19.34
N ALA A 160 -6.38 -6.16 -20.57
CA ALA A 160 -7.19 -6.70 -21.65
C ALA A 160 -7.68 -8.11 -21.36
N GLY A 161 -6.85 -8.96 -20.72
CA GLY A 161 -7.19 -10.34 -20.38
C GLY A 161 -8.18 -10.47 -19.23
N ILE A 162 -8.18 -9.52 -18.28
CA ILE A 162 -9.11 -9.51 -17.14
C ILE A 162 -10.53 -9.10 -17.58
N ASN A 163 -10.65 -8.23 -18.58
CA ASN A 163 -11.94 -7.81 -19.12
C ASN A 163 -12.54 -8.89 -20.03
N SER A 164 -13.34 -9.77 -19.43
CA SER A 164 -13.99 -10.89 -20.13
C SER A 164 -15.04 -10.46 -21.15
N ASP A 165 -15.66 -9.28 -20.99
CA ASP A 165 -16.79 -8.84 -21.82
C ASP A 165 -16.35 -8.16 -23.13
N SER A 166 -15.21 -7.47 -23.14
CA SER A 166 -14.65 -6.83 -24.34
C SER A 166 -13.19 -6.49 -24.17
N MET A 167 -12.33 -7.27 -24.83
CA MET A 167 -10.88 -7.02 -24.87
C MET A 167 -10.55 -5.63 -25.44
N ILE A 168 -11.32 -5.15 -26.43
CA ILE A 168 -11.10 -3.85 -27.05
C ILE A 168 -11.35 -2.71 -26.06
N LEU A 169 -12.44 -2.78 -25.28
CA LEU A 169 -12.73 -1.78 -24.26
C LEU A 169 -11.68 -1.79 -23.14
N GLY A 170 -11.18 -2.96 -22.76
CA GLY A 170 -10.08 -3.08 -21.79
C GLY A 170 -8.79 -2.42 -22.29
N LEU A 171 -8.41 -2.64 -23.55
CA LEU A 171 -7.26 -1.99 -24.18
C LEU A 171 -7.44 -0.47 -24.30
N MET A 172 -8.62 -0.01 -24.71
CA MET A 172 -8.91 1.43 -24.80
C MET A 172 -8.84 2.12 -23.45
N SER A 173 -9.43 1.54 -22.41
CA SER A 173 -9.38 2.11 -21.07
C SER A 173 -7.96 2.12 -20.48
N GLY A 174 -7.22 1.04 -20.69
CA GLY A 174 -5.81 0.96 -20.29
C GLY A 174 -4.93 1.97 -21.02
N ALA A 175 -5.08 2.10 -22.35
CA ALA A 175 -4.36 3.10 -23.14
C ALA A 175 -4.71 4.52 -22.70
N PHE A 176 -5.98 4.81 -22.40
CA PHE A 176 -6.41 6.11 -21.87
C PHE A 176 -5.77 6.39 -20.51
N GLY A 177 -5.73 5.39 -19.62
CA GLY A 177 -5.04 5.51 -18.33
C GLY A 177 -3.55 5.79 -18.49
N LEU A 178 -2.87 5.13 -19.44
CA LEU A 178 -1.46 5.41 -19.75
C LEU A 178 -1.26 6.85 -20.26
N VAL A 179 -2.14 7.34 -21.13
CA VAL A 179 -2.08 8.75 -21.59
C VAL A 179 -2.23 9.70 -20.41
N LEU A 180 -3.16 9.46 -19.50
CA LEU A 180 -3.32 10.28 -18.30
C LEU A 180 -2.08 10.21 -17.39
N SER A 181 -1.44 9.06 -17.29
CA SER A 181 -0.23 8.91 -16.46
C SER A 181 1.00 9.61 -17.04
N THR A 182 0.99 10.03 -18.30
CA THR A 182 2.08 10.82 -18.90
C THR A 182 2.02 12.30 -18.53
N ILE A 183 0.94 12.77 -17.88
CA ILE A 183 0.83 14.15 -17.41
C ILE A 183 1.66 14.30 -16.14
N GLY A 184 2.54 15.30 -16.12
CA GLY A 184 3.39 15.58 -14.97
C GLY A 184 4.88 15.54 -15.32
N MET A 185 5.73 15.41 -14.30
CA MET A 185 7.18 15.30 -14.49
C MET A 185 7.58 13.86 -14.74
N ASP A 186 8.36 13.64 -15.79
CA ASP A 186 8.96 12.34 -16.06
C ASP A 186 9.97 11.99 -14.97
N PRO A 187 9.79 10.90 -14.21
CA PRO A 187 10.70 10.53 -13.14
C PRO A 187 12.08 10.09 -13.62
N MET A 188 12.26 9.75 -14.92
CA MET A 188 13.54 9.30 -15.47
C MET A 188 14.38 10.43 -16.06
N GLU A 189 13.75 11.32 -16.79
CA GLU A 189 14.44 12.41 -17.52
C GLU A 189 14.24 13.78 -16.86
N GLY A 190 13.31 13.89 -15.88
CA GLY A 190 13.01 15.14 -15.23
C GLY A 190 12.37 16.20 -16.14
N VAL A 191 11.81 15.76 -17.27
CA VAL A 191 11.18 16.64 -18.26
C VAL A 191 9.69 16.77 -17.97
N GLU A 192 9.21 18.01 -18.00
CA GLU A 192 7.79 18.32 -17.84
C GLU A 192 6.99 17.88 -19.08
N ARG A 193 5.91 17.10 -18.86
CA ARG A 193 5.02 16.61 -19.91
C ARG A 193 3.59 17.05 -19.64
N PHE A 194 2.98 17.70 -20.61
CA PHE A 194 1.55 18.09 -20.60
C PHE A 194 1.09 18.85 -19.36
N MET A 195 1.96 19.67 -18.75
CA MET A 195 1.62 20.43 -17.54
C MET A 195 0.83 21.71 -17.81
N PHE A 196 0.80 22.18 -19.07
CA PHE A 196 0.07 23.39 -19.49
C PHE A 196 0.36 24.63 -18.61
N GLY A 197 1.53 24.71 -17.98
CA GLY A 197 1.93 25.79 -17.11
C GLY A 197 1.22 25.82 -15.73
N GLN A 198 0.65 24.69 -15.30
CA GLN A 198 0.01 24.56 -13.99
C GLN A 198 0.87 23.71 -13.05
N ASP A 199 1.39 24.31 -11.98
CA ASP A 199 2.20 23.64 -10.97
C ASP A 199 1.44 22.51 -10.26
N ALA A 200 0.11 22.56 -10.23
CA ALA A 200 -0.74 21.51 -9.66
C ALA A 200 -0.59 20.16 -10.39
N LEU A 201 -0.19 20.16 -11.66
CA LEU A 201 0.00 18.96 -12.47
C LEU A 201 1.44 18.40 -12.38
N TYR A 202 2.33 19.03 -11.61
CA TYR A 202 3.71 18.58 -11.45
C TYR A 202 3.84 17.12 -10.99
N ASN A 203 2.99 16.70 -10.07
CA ASN A 203 2.93 15.32 -9.55
C ASN A 203 1.96 14.41 -10.32
N GLY A 204 1.53 14.81 -11.52
CA GLY A 204 0.56 14.09 -12.32
C GLY A 204 -0.89 14.34 -11.89
N VAL A 205 -1.82 13.64 -12.55
CA VAL A 205 -3.25 13.70 -12.23
C VAL A 205 -3.51 12.77 -11.04
N ASN A 206 -3.72 13.35 -9.86
CA ASN A 206 -4.10 12.59 -8.67
C ASN A 206 -5.60 12.28 -8.73
N ILE A 207 -5.95 10.99 -8.85
CA ILE A 207 -7.33 10.50 -8.98
C ILE A 207 -7.90 10.07 -7.61
N THR A 208 -7.12 10.23 -6.53
CA THR A 208 -7.54 9.86 -5.15
C THR A 208 -8.04 11.06 -4.36
#